data_c477cfd2a8e08dc4dc71609b0511696d
#
_entry.id   c477cfd2a8e08dc4dc71609b0511696d
#
_cell.length_a   1.000
_cell.length_b   1.000
_cell.length_c   1.000
_cell.angle_alpha   90.00
_cell.angle_beta   90.00
_cell.angle_gamma   90.00
#
_symmetry.space_group_name_H-M   'P 1'
#
loop_
_entity.id
_entity.type
_entity.pdbx_description
1 polymer ?
#
loop_
_entity_poly.entity_id
_entity_poly.type
_entity_poly.pdbx_seq_one_letter_code
_entity_poly.pdbx_strand_id
1 'polypeptide(L)'
;EHVDGKHLPPPPDPAQVDATIEGVDANQNGIRDDVELAIFEKYPNSPYTRAAELQYAMALQLYLTEVFNSETWRAVANQSSRASMCLSTTYPRTNLEEYFVVIERRVAEVESYQLNTEARRQAKDRTDEFTTSGGSDDRNYCDIN
;
A
#
# COMPACT_ATOMS: atom_id res chain seq x y z
N GLU A 1 13.30 8.69 -14.77
CA GLU A 1 13.71 7.31 -14.97
C GLU A 1 12.47 6.45 -15.27
N HIS A 2 12.62 5.45 -16.13
CA HIS A 2 11.55 4.51 -16.48
C HIS A 2 11.95 3.10 -16.08
N VAL A 3 11.02 2.35 -15.49
CA VAL A 3 11.19 0.93 -15.19
C VAL A 3 9.95 0.19 -15.73
N ASP A 4 10.16 -0.79 -16.60
CA ASP A 4 9.09 -1.59 -17.23
C ASP A 4 8.00 -0.71 -17.86
N GLY A 5 8.42 0.38 -18.53
CA GLY A 5 7.50 1.33 -19.15
C GLY A 5 6.80 2.29 -18.18
N LYS A 6 7.11 2.21 -16.89
CA LYS A 6 6.56 3.11 -15.89
C LYS A 6 7.48 4.31 -15.68
N HIS A 7 6.90 5.48 -15.60
CA HIS A 7 7.64 6.71 -15.34
C HIS A 7 7.68 6.95 -13.83
N LEU A 8 8.87 6.80 -13.23
CA LEU A 8 9.05 6.98 -11.79
C LEU A 8 9.12 8.47 -11.42
N PRO A 9 8.61 8.84 -10.24
CA PRO A 9 8.80 10.20 -9.75
C PRO A 9 10.26 10.46 -9.43
N PRO A 10 10.69 11.75 -9.42
CA PRO A 10 12.01 12.08 -8.91
C PRO A 10 12.07 11.81 -7.40
N PRO A 11 13.26 11.53 -6.84
CA PRO A 11 13.39 11.41 -5.38
C PRO A 11 12.88 12.67 -4.69
N PRO A 12 11.97 12.56 -3.71
CA PRO A 12 11.45 13.74 -3.04
C PRO A 12 12.48 14.37 -2.09
N ASP A 13 12.30 15.66 -1.81
CA ASP A 13 13.12 16.36 -0.81
C ASP A 13 12.91 15.71 0.56
N PRO A 14 13.96 15.18 1.21
CA PRO A 14 13.81 14.53 2.52
C PRO A 14 13.14 15.40 3.58
N ALA A 15 13.31 16.73 3.51
CA ALA A 15 12.67 17.65 4.44
C ALA A 15 11.16 17.72 4.27
N GLN A 16 10.64 17.38 3.09
CA GLN A 16 9.22 17.43 2.78
C GLN A 16 8.51 16.08 2.97
N VAL A 17 9.25 14.96 2.88
CA VAL A 17 8.67 13.61 2.96
C VAL A 17 7.87 13.42 4.24
N ASP A 18 8.40 13.85 5.37
CA ASP A 18 7.80 13.65 6.69
C ASP A 18 7.22 14.93 7.30
N ALA A 19 7.18 16.02 6.54
CA ALA A 19 6.62 17.29 7.01
C ALA A 19 5.10 17.21 7.23
N THR A 20 4.42 16.34 6.45
CA THR A 20 2.98 16.11 6.57
C THR A 20 2.72 14.61 6.57
N ILE A 21 1.53 14.21 7.04
CA ILE A 21 1.09 12.80 6.96
C ILE A 21 0.98 12.36 5.51
N GLU A 22 0.46 13.23 4.64
CA GLU A 22 0.28 12.96 3.21
C GLU A 22 1.60 12.75 2.47
N GLY A 23 2.66 13.44 2.90
CA GLY A 23 3.96 13.38 2.24
C GLY A 23 3.94 14.00 0.85
N VAL A 24 4.78 13.46 -0.05
CA VAL A 24 4.93 13.96 -1.42
C VAL A 24 4.43 12.93 -2.41
N ASP A 25 3.54 13.33 -3.31
CA ASP A 25 3.03 12.52 -4.42
C ASP A 25 3.02 13.39 -5.69
N ALA A 26 4.20 13.58 -6.28
CA ALA A 26 4.40 14.52 -7.38
C ALA A 26 3.67 14.09 -8.66
N ASN A 27 3.57 12.79 -8.92
CA ASN A 27 2.88 12.26 -10.11
C ASN A 27 1.39 12.00 -9.86
N GLN A 28 0.89 12.27 -8.65
CA GLN A 28 -0.53 12.17 -8.28
C GLN A 28 -1.14 10.80 -8.57
N ASN A 29 -0.38 9.73 -8.32
CA ASN A 29 -0.87 8.37 -8.54
C ASN A 29 -1.50 7.72 -7.29
N GLY A 30 -1.61 8.48 -6.18
CA GLY A 30 -2.19 7.98 -4.94
C GLY A 30 -1.21 7.23 -4.05
N ILE A 31 0.05 7.13 -4.45
CA ILE A 31 1.12 6.48 -3.69
C ILE A 31 2.19 7.50 -3.40
N ARG A 32 2.59 7.60 -2.15
CA ARG A 32 3.66 8.51 -1.74
C ARG A 32 4.95 8.17 -2.49
N ASP A 33 5.64 9.18 -3.01
CA ASP A 33 6.81 8.98 -3.88
C ASP A 33 7.92 8.17 -3.23
N ASP A 34 8.19 8.41 -1.94
CA ASP A 34 9.23 7.66 -1.23
C ASP A 34 8.88 6.17 -1.10
N VAL A 35 7.60 5.86 -0.92
CA VAL A 35 7.10 4.48 -0.86
C VAL A 35 7.18 3.82 -2.24
N GLU A 36 6.73 4.53 -3.27
CA GLU A 36 6.78 4.03 -4.65
C GLU A 36 8.20 3.67 -5.06
N LEU A 37 9.16 4.57 -4.79
CA LEU A 37 10.57 4.34 -5.12
C LEU A 37 11.15 3.17 -4.34
N ALA A 38 10.81 3.01 -3.06
CA ALA A 38 11.26 1.89 -2.24
C ALA A 38 10.77 0.54 -2.80
N ILE A 39 9.52 0.49 -3.23
CA ILE A 39 8.94 -0.74 -3.81
C ILE A 39 9.60 -1.08 -5.14
N PHE A 40 9.83 -0.09 -6.01
CA PHE A 40 10.53 -0.31 -7.28
C PHE A 40 11.97 -0.77 -7.06
N GLU A 41 12.65 -0.24 -6.07
CA GLU A 41 14.02 -0.67 -5.72
C GLU A 41 14.04 -2.10 -5.20
N LYS A 42 13.05 -2.49 -4.38
CA LYS A 42 12.96 -3.83 -3.80
C LYS A 42 12.66 -4.89 -4.85
N TYR A 43 11.80 -4.58 -5.81
CA TYR A 43 11.33 -5.53 -6.83
C TYR A 43 11.58 -5.02 -8.25
N PRO A 44 12.86 -4.83 -8.64
CA PRO A 44 13.14 -4.29 -9.97
C PRO A 44 12.81 -5.28 -11.10
N ASN A 45 12.80 -6.58 -10.81
CA ASN A 45 12.61 -7.64 -11.81
C ASN A 45 11.36 -8.50 -11.55
N SER A 46 10.46 -8.03 -10.69
CA SER A 46 9.24 -8.75 -10.34
C SER A 46 8.02 -7.84 -10.49
N PRO A 47 7.62 -7.54 -11.73
CA PRO A 47 6.55 -6.55 -11.96
C PRO A 47 5.22 -6.93 -11.30
N TYR A 48 4.87 -8.21 -11.23
CA TYR A 48 3.64 -8.64 -10.57
C TYR A 48 3.66 -8.37 -9.06
N THR A 49 4.71 -8.79 -8.36
CA THR A 49 4.86 -8.55 -6.92
C THR A 49 4.91 -7.06 -6.62
N ARG A 50 5.64 -6.30 -7.44
CA ARG A 50 5.74 -4.86 -7.31
C ARG A 50 4.37 -4.19 -7.45
N ALA A 51 3.60 -4.56 -8.46
CA ALA A 51 2.26 -4.01 -8.67
C ALA A 51 1.32 -4.32 -7.50
N ALA A 52 1.40 -5.53 -6.96
CA ALA A 52 0.59 -5.92 -5.80
C ALA A 52 0.96 -5.11 -4.55
N GLU A 53 2.26 -4.88 -4.30
CA GLU A 53 2.70 -4.05 -3.19
C GLU A 53 2.30 -2.58 -3.37
N LEU A 54 2.37 -2.06 -4.60
CA LEU A 54 1.92 -0.70 -4.89
C LEU A 54 0.43 -0.53 -4.63
N GLN A 55 -0.37 -1.53 -4.98
CA GLN A 55 -1.81 -1.52 -4.70
C GLN A 55 -2.09 -1.49 -3.18
N TYR A 56 -1.36 -2.26 -2.41
CA TYR A 56 -1.51 -2.26 -0.95
C TYR A 56 -1.03 -0.93 -0.35
N ALA A 57 0.05 -0.38 -0.85
CA ALA A 57 0.54 0.94 -0.43
C ALA A 57 -0.51 2.03 -0.67
N MET A 58 -1.18 2.00 -1.83
CA MET A 58 -2.26 2.95 -2.13
C MET A 58 -3.40 2.83 -1.12
N ALA A 59 -3.81 1.62 -0.77
CA ALA A 59 -4.86 1.41 0.23
C ALA A 59 -4.47 1.97 1.61
N LEU A 60 -3.22 1.75 2.02
CA LEU A 60 -2.73 2.31 3.29
C LEU A 60 -2.67 3.84 3.26
N GLN A 61 -2.30 4.43 2.13
CA GLN A 61 -2.31 5.88 1.98
C GLN A 61 -3.73 6.44 2.14
N LEU A 62 -4.73 5.75 1.60
CA LEU A 62 -6.13 6.15 1.76
C LEU A 62 -6.57 6.13 3.23
N TYR A 63 -6.11 5.18 4.04
CA TYR A 63 -6.38 5.21 5.48
C TYR A 63 -5.85 6.48 6.13
N LEU A 64 -4.72 6.97 5.68
CA LEU A 64 -4.09 8.16 6.27
C LEU A 64 -4.78 9.46 5.84
N THR A 65 -5.44 9.49 4.68
CA THR A 65 -5.90 10.73 4.06
C THR A 65 -7.39 10.82 3.80
N GLU A 66 -8.12 9.69 3.73
CA GLU A 66 -9.50 9.66 3.21
C GLU A 66 -10.51 9.01 4.17
N VAL A 67 -10.16 8.74 5.42
CA VAL A 67 -11.10 8.17 6.39
C VAL A 67 -11.58 9.25 7.34
N PHE A 68 -12.87 9.60 7.23
CA PHE A 68 -13.49 10.67 8.00
C PHE A 68 -14.74 10.20 8.78
N ASN A 69 -15.28 9.03 8.42
CA ASN A 69 -16.50 8.47 9.00
C ASN A 69 -16.58 6.97 8.67
N SER A 70 -17.62 6.30 9.15
CA SER A 70 -17.78 4.86 8.91
C SER A 70 -17.97 4.49 7.44
N GLU A 71 -18.60 5.37 6.65
CA GLU A 71 -18.78 5.13 5.22
C GLU A 71 -17.45 5.16 4.47
N THR A 72 -16.63 6.21 4.71
CA THR A 72 -15.30 6.30 4.09
C THR A 72 -14.38 5.22 4.62
N TRP A 73 -14.48 4.86 5.91
CA TRP A 73 -13.72 3.74 6.46
C TRP A 73 -14.04 2.44 5.70
N ARG A 74 -15.33 2.17 5.46
CA ARG A 74 -15.74 0.94 4.75
C ARG A 74 -15.17 0.91 3.33
N ALA A 75 -15.24 2.02 2.62
CA ALA A 75 -14.71 2.12 1.26
C ALA A 75 -13.20 1.82 1.23
N VAL A 76 -12.44 2.41 2.16
CA VAL A 76 -10.99 2.19 2.25
C VAL A 76 -10.68 0.76 2.70
N ALA A 77 -11.43 0.22 3.68
CA ALA A 77 -11.26 -1.15 4.15
C ALA A 77 -11.49 -2.17 3.04
N ASN A 78 -12.47 -1.93 2.15
CA ASN A 78 -12.71 -2.80 1.00
C ASN A 78 -11.52 -2.76 0.03
N GLN A 79 -10.95 -1.59 -0.24
CA GLN A 79 -9.74 -1.47 -1.06
C GLN A 79 -8.54 -2.17 -0.41
N SER A 80 -8.38 -2.02 0.90
CA SER A 80 -7.31 -2.69 1.64
C SER A 80 -7.46 -4.21 1.60
N SER A 81 -8.69 -4.72 1.73
CA SER A 81 -8.95 -6.16 1.65
C SER A 81 -8.62 -6.71 0.26
N ARG A 82 -9.04 -6.02 -0.80
CA ARG A 82 -8.71 -6.40 -2.18
C ARG A 82 -7.19 -6.43 -2.39
N ALA A 83 -6.50 -5.39 -1.93
CA ALA A 83 -5.05 -5.26 -2.08
C ALA A 83 -4.32 -6.36 -1.31
N SER A 84 -4.76 -6.68 -0.09
CA SER A 84 -4.21 -7.75 0.73
C SER A 84 -4.40 -9.11 0.05
N MET A 85 -5.57 -9.37 -0.51
CA MET A 85 -5.85 -10.60 -1.25
C MET A 85 -5.00 -10.69 -2.52
N CYS A 86 -4.81 -9.58 -3.24
CA CYS A 86 -3.91 -9.54 -4.38
C CYS A 86 -2.48 -9.90 -3.98
N LEU A 87 -1.99 -9.30 -2.89
CA LEU A 87 -0.65 -9.56 -2.39
C LEU A 87 -0.47 -11.04 -2.02
N SER A 88 -1.52 -11.69 -1.53
CA SER A 88 -1.50 -13.11 -1.20
C SER A 88 -1.33 -14.03 -2.40
N THR A 89 -1.48 -13.52 -3.62
CA THR A 89 -1.28 -14.31 -4.86
C THR A 89 0.14 -14.21 -5.40
N THR A 90 1.03 -13.46 -4.75
CA THR A 90 2.38 -13.17 -5.28
C THR A 90 3.41 -14.27 -5.01
N TYR A 91 3.04 -15.32 -4.27
CA TYR A 91 3.94 -16.42 -3.94
C TYR A 91 3.22 -17.76 -4.04
N PRO A 92 3.90 -18.84 -4.50
CA PRO A 92 3.27 -20.14 -4.64
C PRO A 92 2.88 -20.77 -3.29
N ARG A 93 1.77 -21.52 -3.29
CA ARG A 93 1.25 -22.20 -2.07
C ARG A 93 1.69 -23.67 -1.96
N THR A 94 2.76 -24.04 -2.62
CA THR A 94 3.28 -25.41 -2.61
C THR A 94 3.83 -25.82 -1.25
N ASN A 95 4.39 -24.88 -0.50
CA ASN A 95 4.81 -25.05 0.89
C ASN A 95 4.10 -23.96 1.70
N LEU A 96 3.07 -24.32 2.45
CA LEU A 96 2.22 -23.36 3.15
C LEU A 96 2.97 -22.60 4.25
N GLU A 97 3.87 -23.26 4.96
CA GLU A 97 4.66 -22.60 6.00
C GLU A 97 5.53 -21.49 5.41
N GLU A 98 6.25 -21.79 4.34
CA GLU A 98 7.06 -20.80 3.62
C GLU A 98 6.19 -19.69 3.01
N TYR A 99 5.06 -20.08 2.43
CA TYR A 99 4.10 -19.12 1.84
C TYR A 99 3.66 -18.07 2.86
N PHE A 100 3.22 -18.48 4.06
CA PHE A 100 2.76 -17.55 5.06
C PHE A 100 3.88 -16.61 5.54
N VAL A 101 5.10 -17.15 5.71
CA VAL A 101 6.25 -16.31 6.07
C VAL A 101 6.52 -15.25 5.01
N VAL A 102 6.51 -15.61 3.73
CA VAL A 102 6.78 -14.68 2.63
C VAL A 102 5.69 -13.60 2.54
N ILE A 103 4.41 -14.01 2.59
CA ILE A 103 3.30 -13.05 2.47
C ILE A 103 3.26 -12.09 3.66
N GLU A 104 3.42 -12.59 4.88
CA GLU A 104 3.48 -11.73 6.06
C GLU A 104 4.62 -10.70 5.97
N ARG A 105 5.77 -11.12 5.45
CA ARG A 105 6.91 -10.23 5.26
C ARG A 105 6.59 -9.13 4.24
N ARG A 106 5.91 -9.48 3.13
CA ARG A 106 5.55 -8.50 2.10
C ARG A 106 4.54 -7.48 2.61
N VAL A 107 3.56 -7.93 3.38
CA VAL A 107 2.61 -7.02 4.05
C VAL A 107 3.37 -6.08 4.99
N ALA A 108 4.24 -6.63 5.83
CA ALA A 108 5.01 -5.85 6.80
C ALA A 108 5.96 -4.85 6.13
N GLU A 109 6.53 -5.20 4.98
CA GLU A 109 7.38 -4.28 4.19
C GLU A 109 6.60 -3.01 3.82
N VAL A 110 5.42 -3.17 3.23
CA VAL A 110 4.61 -2.03 2.79
C VAL A 110 4.15 -1.21 3.99
N GLU A 111 3.71 -1.87 5.05
CA GLU A 111 3.33 -1.18 6.27
C GLU A 111 4.49 -0.37 6.86
N SER A 112 5.70 -0.92 6.84
CA SER A 112 6.88 -0.22 7.34
C SER A 112 7.21 1.03 6.53
N TYR A 113 6.99 1.01 5.22
CA TYR A 113 7.18 2.19 4.38
C TYR A 113 6.11 3.25 4.63
N GLN A 114 4.84 2.83 4.71
CA GLN A 114 3.71 3.76 4.85
C GLN A 114 3.57 4.33 6.26
N LEU A 115 3.82 3.52 7.28
CA LEU A 115 3.62 3.90 8.69
C LEU A 115 4.97 4.17 9.37
N ASN A 116 5.83 4.90 8.70
CA ASN A 116 7.21 5.12 9.11
C ASN A 116 7.42 6.30 10.08
N THR A 117 6.36 7.01 10.47
CA THR A 117 6.42 8.06 11.47
C THR A 117 5.36 7.85 12.53
N GLU A 118 5.58 8.40 13.72
CA GLU A 118 4.59 8.34 14.81
C GLU A 118 3.28 9.00 14.38
N ALA A 119 3.35 10.15 13.68
CA ALA A 119 2.16 10.84 13.20
C ALA A 119 1.34 9.96 12.27
N ARG A 120 1.99 9.24 11.36
CA ARG A 120 1.31 8.32 10.44
C ARG A 120 0.72 7.12 11.16
N ARG A 121 1.44 6.54 12.13
CA ARG A 121 0.92 5.43 12.93
C ARG A 121 -0.32 5.86 13.73
N GLN A 122 -0.27 7.02 14.35
CA GLN A 122 -1.41 7.56 15.08
C GLN A 122 -2.59 7.89 14.17
N ALA A 123 -2.32 8.40 12.96
CA ALA A 123 -3.37 8.68 11.98
C ALA A 123 -4.09 7.38 11.58
N LYS A 124 -3.34 6.30 11.38
CA LYS A 124 -3.93 4.98 11.07
C LYS A 124 -4.77 4.48 12.25
N ASP A 125 -4.23 4.56 13.47
CA ASP A 125 -4.93 4.09 14.68
C ASP A 125 -6.24 4.83 14.91
N ARG A 126 -6.27 6.14 14.65
CA ARG A 126 -7.49 6.95 14.80
C ARG A 126 -8.62 6.49 13.88
N THR A 127 -8.31 5.83 12.77
CA THR A 127 -9.35 5.32 11.88
C THR A 127 -10.14 4.17 12.50
N ASP A 128 -9.62 3.52 13.54
CA ASP A 128 -10.27 2.39 14.19
C ASP A 128 -11.61 2.78 14.84
N GLU A 129 -11.79 4.06 15.22
CA GLU A 129 -13.06 4.53 15.77
C GLU A 129 -14.22 4.44 14.78
N PHE A 130 -13.91 4.41 13.48
CA PHE A 130 -14.90 4.35 12.40
C PHE A 130 -15.16 2.94 11.90
N THR A 131 -14.55 1.93 12.53
CA THR A 131 -14.66 0.52 12.11
C THR A 131 -16.13 0.08 12.12
N THR A 132 -16.54 -0.54 11.02
CA THR A 132 -17.88 -1.10 10.84
C THR A 132 -17.75 -2.38 10.02
N SER A 133 -18.85 -3.13 9.92
CA SER A 133 -18.82 -4.31 9.06
C SER A 133 -18.63 -3.90 7.60
N GLY A 134 -17.60 -4.45 6.98
CA GLY A 134 -17.30 -4.27 5.57
C GLY A 134 -17.23 -5.64 4.93
N GLY A 135 -17.35 -5.65 3.63
CA GLY A 135 -17.16 -6.84 2.83
C GLY A 135 -17.33 -6.48 1.39
N SER A 136 -16.47 -7.01 0.55
CA SER A 136 -16.58 -6.88 -0.89
C SER A 136 -16.74 -8.26 -1.47
N ASP A 137 -17.76 -8.44 -2.30
CA ASP A 137 -17.96 -9.62 -3.11
C ASP A 137 -17.12 -9.58 -4.40
N ASP A 138 -16.37 -8.51 -4.57
CA ASP A 138 -15.51 -8.36 -5.74
C ASP A 138 -14.38 -9.39 -5.68
N ARG A 139 -14.41 -10.33 -6.61
CA ARG A 139 -13.42 -11.40 -6.71
C ARG A 139 -12.23 -11.03 -7.58
N ASN A 140 -12.23 -9.85 -8.14
CA ASN A 140 -11.08 -9.31 -8.88
C ASN A 140 -10.21 -8.51 -7.90
N TYR A 141 -9.27 -9.20 -7.28
CA TYR A 141 -8.47 -8.61 -6.21
C TYR A 141 -7.35 -7.70 -6.70
N CYS A 142 -6.85 -7.94 -7.90
CA CYS A 142 -5.64 -7.25 -8.39
C CYS A 142 -5.98 -6.20 -9.43
N ASP A 143 -5.46 -4.98 -9.24
CA ASP A 143 -5.54 -3.88 -10.20
C ASP A 143 -4.32 -3.87 -11.14
N ILE A 144 -3.82 -5.05 -11.48
CA ILE A 144 -2.62 -5.22 -12.30
C ILE A 144 -3.03 -5.31 -13.77
N ASN A 145 -2.54 -4.37 -14.55
CA ASN A 145 -2.75 -4.33 -15.99
C ASN A 145 -1.46 -4.64 -16.74
#